data_ae4941e6f6ac9b1abaccc6c8c8f8b911
#
_entry.id   ae4941e6f6ac9b1abaccc6c8c8f8b911
#
_cell.length_a   1.000
_cell.length_b   1.000
_cell.length_c   1.000
_cell.angle_alpha   90.00
_cell.angle_beta   90.00
_cell.angle_gamma   90.00
#
_symmetry.space_group_name_H-M   'P 1'
#
loop_
_entity.id
_entity.type
_entity.pdbx_description
1 polymer ?
#
loop_
_entity_poly.entity_id
_entity_poly.type
_entity_poly.pdbx_seq_one_letter_code
_entity_poly.pdbx_strand_id
1 'polypeptide(L)'
;VLYIVENGETIQSAADLKGKTIYASGKGATPEYALNYILSSNGINPETDVTIEWKSEHSECVAALASQENAVAMLPQPFVTTAQTKNPEIRTALDLTKEWDALQEGEEKKSSMITGVVVVRKEFAEENPEEMQEFLKEYHTSVDYVNENVTDAAQLIEKYDIVPAAVAEKALPACNIVCIDGEEMEEKLSGYLEVLKAQNPQAVGGEVPNHDFYYIQ
;
A
#
# COMPACT_ATOMS: atom_id res chain seq x y z
N VAL A 1 3.84 -1.88 1.92
CA VAL A 1 4.15 -0.92 0.85
C VAL A 1 3.90 0.52 1.28
N LEU A 2 3.03 0.75 2.28
CA LEU A 2 2.67 2.06 2.85
C LEU A 2 3.14 2.12 4.30
N TYR A 3 3.78 3.22 4.69
CA TYR A 3 4.48 3.33 5.97
C TYR A 3 4.23 4.69 6.62
N ILE A 4 4.19 4.73 7.95
CA ILE A 4 4.42 5.96 8.70
C ILE A 4 5.92 6.08 8.90
N VAL A 5 6.46 7.21 8.47
CA VAL A 5 7.87 7.58 8.63
C VAL A 5 7.98 8.85 9.48
N GLU A 6 9.04 8.95 10.24
CA GLU A 6 9.26 10.03 11.18
C GLU A 6 10.70 10.55 11.11
N ASN A 7 10.86 11.85 11.17
CA ASN A 7 12.13 12.50 11.42
C ASN A 7 12.29 12.75 12.93
N GLY A 8 12.44 11.66 13.69
CA GLY A 8 12.45 11.64 15.15
C GLY A 8 12.19 10.25 15.71
N GLU A 9 11.84 10.16 17.00
CA GLU A 9 11.63 8.89 17.72
C GLU A 9 10.37 8.90 18.60
N THR A 10 9.32 9.65 18.20
CA THR A 10 8.14 9.85 19.05
C THR A 10 7.03 8.84 18.78
N ILE A 11 7.04 8.15 17.64
CA ILE A 11 6.02 7.17 17.24
C ILE A 11 6.56 5.75 17.49
N GLN A 12 5.96 5.01 18.42
CA GLN A 12 6.27 3.62 18.73
C GLN A 12 5.10 2.67 18.41
N SER A 13 3.88 3.22 18.29
CA SER A 13 2.66 2.51 17.99
C SER A 13 1.68 3.41 17.25
N ALA A 14 0.61 2.84 16.68
CA ALA A 14 -0.44 3.63 16.04
C ALA A 14 -1.11 4.64 17.01
N ALA A 15 -1.17 4.32 18.31
CA ALA A 15 -1.74 5.21 19.31
C ALA A 15 -0.97 6.54 19.47
N ASP A 16 0.34 6.55 19.18
CA ASP A 16 1.18 7.74 19.28
C ASP A 16 0.95 8.76 18.16
N LEU A 17 0.14 8.39 17.16
CA LEU A 17 -0.30 9.31 16.09
C LEU A 17 -1.31 10.34 16.60
N LYS A 18 -1.97 10.09 17.74
CA LYS A 18 -2.91 11.04 18.31
C LYS A 18 -2.26 12.40 18.62
N GLY A 19 -2.89 13.47 18.13
CA GLY A 19 -2.38 14.84 18.25
C GLY A 19 -1.27 15.21 17.26
N LYS A 20 -0.87 14.30 16.36
CA LYS A 20 0.18 14.58 15.38
C LYS A 20 -0.37 15.22 14.11
N THR A 21 0.52 15.93 13.42
CA THR A 21 0.32 16.31 12.02
C THR A 21 0.99 15.26 11.15
N ILE A 22 0.23 14.66 10.21
CA ILE A 22 0.68 13.63 9.29
C ILE A 22 0.64 14.19 7.88
N TYR A 23 1.80 14.30 7.24
CA TYR A 23 1.87 14.65 5.82
C TYR A 23 1.57 13.43 4.97
N ALA A 24 0.56 13.50 4.12
CA ALA A 24 0.12 12.38 3.29
C ALA A 24 -0.26 12.82 1.88
N SER A 25 -0.33 11.90 0.96
CA SER A 25 -0.89 12.09 -0.38
C SER A 25 -1.84 10.95 -0.74
N GLY A 26 -2.60 11.11 -1.81
CA GLY A 26 -3.59 10.12 -2.23
C GLY A 26 -4.93 10.27 -1.52
N LYS A 27 -5.36 11.52 -1.27
CA LYS A 27 -6.72 11.81 -0.77
C LYS A 27 -7.77 11.29 -1.76
N GLY A 28 -8.80 10.62 -1.25
CA GLY A 28 -9.85 9.98 -2.06
C GLY A 28 -9.47 8.62 -2.64
N ALA A 29 -8.32 8.06 -2.23
CA ALA A 29 -7.81 6.79 -2.72
C ALA A 29 -7.35 5.88 -1.56
N THR A 30 -6.82 4.70 -1.87
CA THR A 30 -6.33 3.70 -0.91
C THR A 30 -5.55 4.27 0.27
N PRO A 31 -4.60 5.21 0.10
CA PRO A 31 -3.84 5.74 1.23
C PRO A 31 -4.71 6.39 2.30
N GLU A 32 -5.71 7.19 1.90
CA GLU A 32 -6.64 7.81 2.85
C GLU A 32 -7.46 6.76 3.61
N TYR A 33 -8.05 5.82 2.88
CA TYR A 33 -8.90 4.79 3.51
C TYR A 33 -8.10 3.87 4.44
N ALA A 34 -6.88 3.50 4.06
CA ALA A 34 -6.00 2.69 4.89
C ALA A 34 -5.61 3.43 6.18
N LEU A 35 -5.21 4.70 6.08
CA LEU A 35 -4.86 5.51 7.26
C LEU A 35 -6.07 5.68 8.18
N ASN A 36 -7.23 6.06 7.63
CA ASN A 36 -8.45 6.25 8.41
C ASN A 36 -8.91 4.98 9.11
N TYR A 37 -8.81 3.82 8.44
CA TYR A 37 -9.13 2.53 9.03
C TYR A 37 -8.23 2.22 10.23
N ILE A 38 -6.91 2.35 10.06
CA ILE A 38 -5.94 2.08 11.12
C ILE A 38 -6.13 3.05 12.30
N LEU A 39 -6.29 4.35 12.04
CA LEU A 39 -6.54 5.34 13.08
C LEU A 39 -7.81 5.01 13.86
N SER A 40 -8.94 4.81 13.17
CA SER A 40 -10.23 4.57 13.79
C SER A 40 -10.25 3.28 14.62
N SER A 41 -9.62 2.22 14.11
CA SER A 41 -9.49 0.93 14.81
C SER A 41 -8.63 1.02 16.06
N ASN A 42 -7.73 2.02 16.13
CA ASN A 42 -6.96 2.34 17.34
C ASN A 42 -7.61 3.42 18.22
N GLY A 43 -8.90 3.73 18.01
CA GLY A 43 -9.65 4.71 18.82
C GLY A 43 -9.25 6.17 18.58
N ILE A 44 -8.63 6.45 17.43
CA ILE A 44 -8.23 7.80 17.01
C ILE A 44 -9.18 8.27 15.92
N ASN A 45 -9.89 9.36 16.18
CA ASN A 45 -10.76 9.97 15.16
C ASN A 45 -9.89 10.73 14.13
N PRO A 46 -9.88 10.31 12.84
CA PRO A 46 -9.04 10.95 11.83
C PRO A 46 -9.42 12.42 11.53
N GLU A 47 -10.63 12.87 11.91
CA GLU A 47 -11.08 14.25 11.67
C GLU A 47 -10.74 15.19 12.84
N THR A 48 -10.60 14.68 14.07
CA THR A 48 -10.49 15.51 15.28
C THR A 48 -9.25 15.24 16.11
N ASP A 49 -8.71 14.03 16.07
CA ASP A 49 -7.61 13.60 16.93
C ASP A 49 -6.23 13.70 16.25
N VAL A 50 -6.18 13.91 14.94
CA VAL A 50 -4.97 14.12 14.13
C VAL A 50 -5.19 15.27 13.16
N THR A 51 -4.11 15.83 12.63
CA THR A 51 -4.17 16.75 11.50
C THR A 51 -3.55 16.04 10.29
N ILE A 52 -4.33 15.73 9.25
CA ILE A 52 -3.77 15.13 8.03
C ILE A 52 -3.62 16.24 6.99
N GLU A 53 -2.37 16.58 6.67
CA GLU A 53 -2.06 17.52 5.61
C GLU A 53 -1.87 16.80 4.28
N TRP A 54 -2.90 16.83 3.44
CA TRP A 54 -2.88 16.21 2.13
C TRP A 54 -2.07 17.03 1.13
N LYS A 55 -1.04 16.41 0.56
CA LYS A 55 -0.21 16.94 -0.51
C LYS A 55 -0.61 16.34 -1.84
N SER A 56 -0.29 17.03 -2.93
CA SER A 56 -0.58 16.55 -4.28
C SER A 56 0.31 15.36 -4.65
N GLU A 57 1.58 15.40 -4.23
CA GLU A 57 2.60 14.43 -4.60
C GLU A 57 3.34 13.88 -3.38
N HIS A 58 3.81 12.63 -3.46
CA HIS A 58 4.64 12.02 -2.41
C HIS A 58 5.94 12.78 -2.16
N SER A 59 6.51 13.39 -3.21
CA SER A 59 7.74 14.22 -3.11
C SER A 59 7.56 15.42 -2.20
N GLU A 60 6.36 16.00 -2.12
CA GLU A 60 6.05 17.11 -1.21
C GLU A 60 5.97 16.63 0.24
N CYS A 61 5.47 15.41 0.47
CA CYS A 61 5.51 14.79 1.81
C CYS A 61 6.95 14.52 2.25
N VAL A 62 7.82 14.05 1.35
CA VAL A 62 9.26 13.87 1.62
C VAL A 62 9.92 15.21 1.99
N ALA A 63 9.60 16.31 1.28
CA ALA A 63 10.13 17.62 1.56
C ALA A 63 9.65 18.15 2.92
N ALA A 64 8.36 17.99 3.25
CA ALA A 64 7.81 18.39 4.54
C ALA A 64 8.46 17.60 5.69
N LEU A 65 8.61 16.28 5.54
CA LEU A 65 9.28 15.41 6.51
C LEU A 65 10.73 15.85 6.80
N ALA A 66 11.47 16.22 5.76
CA ALA A 66 12.86 16.64 5.90
C ALA A 66 13.04 18.05 6.50
N SER A 67 12.00 18.89 6.47
CA SER A 67 12.06 20.30 6.85
C SER A 67 11.88 20.56 8.34
N GLN A 68 11.36 19.59 9.10
CA GLN A 68 10.99 19.76 10.51
C GLN A 68 11.43 18.56 11.34
N GLU A 69 11.94 18.84 12.54
CA GLU A 69 12.18 17.82 13.54
C GLU A 69 10.85 17.25 14.05
N ASN A 70 10.81 15.95 14.32
CA ASN A 70 9.61 15.21 14.72
C ASN A 70 8.44 15.26 13.71
N ALA A 71 8.72 15.62 12.46
CA ALA A 71 7.74 15.53 11.39
C ALA A 71 7.36 14.07 11.11
N VAL A 72 6.08 13.85 10.83
CA VAL A 72 5.51 12.52 10.52
C VAL A 72 4.89 12.55 9.12
N ALA A 73 5.17 11.57 8.31
CA ALA A 73 4.55 11.43 7.01
C ALA A 73 4.10 9.98 6.74
N MET A 74 3.07 9.85 5.93
CA MET A 74 2.69 8.56 5.34
C MET A 74 3.22 8.50 3.92
N LEU A 75 4.10 7.54 3.66
CA LEU A 75 4.78 7.37 2.37
C LEU A 75 4.74 5.92 1.88
N PRO A 76 4.58 5.71 0.58
CA PRO A 76 4.82 4.40 -0.04
C PRO A 76 6.30 4.19 -0.35
N GLN A 77 6.70 2.94 -0.63
CA GLN A 77 7.93 2.68 -1.36
C GLN A 77 7.76 3.09 -2.84
N PRO A 78 8.81 3.62 -3.48
CA PRO A 78 10.19 3.81 -2.99
C PRO A 78 10.47 5.16 -2.29
N PHE A 79 9.44 5.96 -2.00
CA PHE A 79 9.61 7.28 -1.40
C PHE A 79 10.17 7.24 0.02
N VAL A 80 9.85 6.20 0.80
CA VAL A 80 10.48 5.94 2.10
C VAL A 80 12.00 5.81 1.94
N THR A 81 12.45 4.92 1.06
CA THR A 81 13.87 4.71 0.78
C THR A 81 14.55 5.98 0.26
N THR A 82 13.86 6.76 -0.57
CA THR A 82 14.36 8.04 -1.08
C THR A 82 14.53 9.06 0.05
N ALA A 83 13.56 9.14 0.97
CA ALA A 83 13.64 10.04 2.13
C ALA A 83 14.81 9.66 3.04
N GLN A 84 14.95 8.38 3.37
CA GLN A 84 16.05 7.86 4.21
C GLN A 84 17.43 8.00 3.57
N THR A 85 17.50 7.92 2.24
CA THR A 85 18.76 8.16 1.51
C THR A 85 19.20 9.63 1.61
N LYS A 86 18.23 10.57 1.61
CA LYS A 86 18.48 12.00 1.74
C LYS A 86 18.77 12.42 3.17
N ASN A 87 18.10 11.83 4.13
CA ASN A 87 18.28 12.06 5.55
C ASN A 87 18.22 10.73 6.32
N PRO A 88 19.36 10.19 6.77
CA PRO A 88 19.44 8.93 7.51
C PRO A 88 18.75 8.95 8.90
N GLU A 89 18.42 10.12 9.45
CA GLU A 89 17.68 10.26 10.71
C GLU A 89 16.19 9.90 10.54
N ILE A 90 15.69 9.87 9.28
CA ILE A 90 14.33 9.46 8.99
C ILE A 90 14.20 7.94 9.18
N ARG A 91 13.32 7.53 10.07
CA ARG A 91 13.03 6.12 10.32
C ARG A 91 11.64 5.72 9.84
N THR A 92 11.47 4.45 9.54
CA THR A 92 10.16 3.83 9.41
C THR A 92 9.64 3.58 10.83
N ALA A 93 8.57 4.30 11.20
CA ALA A 93 7.96 4.17 12.52
C ALA A 93 6.94 3.03 12.54
N LEU A 94 6.03 2.98 11.54
CA LEU A 94 5.02 1.92 11.42
C LEU A 94 4.98 1.37 9.99
N ASP A 95 4.80 0.07 9.88
CA ASP A 95 4.45 -0.62 8.64
C ASP A 95 2.93 -0.81 8.62
N LEU A 96 2.24 -0.05 7.77
CA LEU A 96 0.78 -0.05 7.76
C LEU A 96 0.17 -1.38 7.27
N THR A 97 0.93 -2.21 6.55
CA THR A 97 0.50 -3.58 6.24
C THR A 97 0.44 -4.41 7.52
N LYS A 98 1.46 -4.33 8.37
CA LYS A 98 1.47 -5.06 9.66
C LYS A 98 0.41 -4.53 10.62
N GLU A 99 0.22 -3.21 10.67
CA GLU A 99 -0.85 -2.63 11.47
C GLU A 99 -2.23 -3.12 11.01
N TRP A 100 -2.45 -3.15 9.69
CA TRP A 100 -3.68 -3.70 9.11
C TRP A 100 -3.89 -5.17 9.46
N ASP A 101 -2.86 -6.00 9.24
CA ASP A 101 -2.93 -7.43 9.48
C ASP A 101 -3.20 -7.75 10.95
N ALA A 102 -2.61 -6.98 11.89
CA ALA A 102 -2.88 -7.11 13.32
C ALA A 102 -4.34 -6.84 13.68
N LEU A 103 -5.00 -5.93 12.97
CA LEU A 103 -6.43 -5.65 13.16
C LEU A 103 -7.35 -6.76 12.63
N GLN A 104 -6.84 -7.69 11.82
CA GLN A 104 -7.61 -8.83 11.30
C GLN A 104 -7.51 -10.06 12.22
N GLU A 105 -6.73 -10.00 13.30
CA GLU A 105 -6.64 -11.10 14.26
C GLU A 105 -7.98 -11.27 14.98
N GLY A 106 -8.60 -12.45 14.81
CA GLY A 106 -9.89 -12.77 15.43
C GLY A 106 -11.14 -12.38 14.63
N GLU A 107 -10.97 -11.71 13.48
CA GLU A 107 -12.08 -11.42 12.57
C GLU A 107 -12.49 -12.68 11.77
N GLU A 108 -13.81 -12.85 11.58
CA GLU A 108 -14.36 -13.96 10.76
C GLU A 108 -14.04 -13.77 9.27
N LYS A 109 -14.09 -12.53 8.79
CA LYS A 109 -13.72 -12.13 7.44
C LYS A 109 -12.40 -11.38 7.50
N LYS A 110 -11.37 -11.95 6.91
CA LYS A 110 -10.07 -11.30 6.84
C LYS A 110 -10.00 -10.39 5.63
N SER A 111 -9.34 -9.27 5.78
CA SER A 111 -8.98 -8.37 4.70
C SER A 111 -7.47 -8.18 4.65
N SER A 112 -6.97 -7.75 3.51
CA SER A 112 -5.57 -7.34 3.35
C SER A 112 -5.52 -5.94 2.77
N MET A 113 -4.52 -5.15 3.14
CA MET A 113 -4.32 -3.84 2.55
C MET A 113 -3.79 -3.99 1.12
N ILE A 114 -4.67 -3.81 0.13
CA ILE A 114 -4.37 -4.00 -1.29
C ILE A 114 -4.20 -2.63 -1.95
N THR A 115 -3.03 -2.38 -2.52
CA THR A 115 -2.68 -1.10 -3.14
C THR A 115 -2.64 -1.15 -4.67
N GLY A 116 -2.62 -2.34 -5.26
CA GLY A 116 -2.62 -2.52 -6.71
C GLY A 116 -3.22 -3.86 -7.12
N VAL A 117 -3.89 -3.86 -8.26
CA VAL A 117 -4.51 -5.04 -8.85
C VAL A 117 -4.31 -5.05 -10.37
N VAL A 118 -4.32 -6.22 -10.97
CA VAL A 118 -4.46 -6.38 -12.41
C VAL A 118 -5.94 -6.53 -12.73
N VAL A 119 -6.41 -5.83 -13.75
CA VAL A 119 -7.79 -5.93 -14.25
C VAL A 119 -7.80 -6.37 -15.69
N VAL A 120 -8.78 -7.17 -16.05
CA VAL A 120 -9.01 -7.66 -17.42
C VAL A 120 -10.46 -7.42 -17.81
N ARG A 121 -10.72 -7.16 -19.09
CA ARG A 121 -12.09 -7.10 -19.59
C ARG A 121 -12.69 -8.52 -19.62
N LYS A 122 -13.91 -8.66 -19.12
CA LYS A 122 -14.60 -9.94 -19.01
C LYS A 122 -14.65 -10.69 -20.36
N GLU A 123 -15.05 -10.00 -21.42
CA GLU A 123 -15.11 -10.56 -22.77
C GLU A 123 -13.75 -11.10 -23.24
N PHE A 124 -12.65 -10.36 -22.93
CA PHE A 124 -11.32 -10.83 -23.30
C PHE A 124 -10.95 -12.11 -22.56
N ALA A 125 -11.22 -12.17 -21.25
CA ALA A 125 -10.91 -13.35 -20.44
C ALA A 125 -11.71 -14.58 -20.88
N GLU A 126 -12.99 -14.39 -21.25
CA GLU A 126 -13.87 -15.46 -21.74
C GLU A 126 -13.49 -15.96 -23.14
N GLU A 127 -13.07 -15.06 -24.03
CA GLU A 127 -12.69 -15.38 -25.41
C GLU A 127 -11.26 -15.91 -25.56
N ASN A 128 -10.37 -15.60 -24.59
CA ASN A 128 -8.94 -15.92 -24.68
C ASN A 128 -8.43 -16.61 -23.39
N PRO A 129 -8.99 -17.76 -23.00
CA PRO A 129 -8.61 -18.42 -21.74
C PRO A 129 -7.15 -18.91 -21.73
N GLU A 130 -6.60 -19.32 -22.88
CA GLU A 130 -5.21 -19.78 -22.98
C GLU A 130 -4.23 -18.63 -22.76
N GLU A 131 -4.49 -17.46 -23.33
CA GLU A 131 -3.71 -16.24 -23.14
C GLU A 131 -3.76 -15.74 -21.68
N MET A 132 -4.93 -15.89 -21.02
CA MET A 132 -5.05 -15.55 -19.61
C MET A 132 -4.20 -16.45 -18.72
N GLN A 133 -4.19 -17.76 -18.99
CA GLN A 133 -3.34 -18.71 -18.27
C GLN A 133 -1.84 -18.41 -18.48
N GLU A 134 -1.44 -18.13 -19.73
CA GLU A 134 -0.06 -17.79 -20.03
C GLU A 134 0.33 -16.47 -19.34
N PHE A 135 -0.52 -15.44 -19.41
CA PHE A 135 -0.28 -14.17 -18.70
C PHE A 135 -0.08 -14.38 -17.20
N LEU A 136 -0.95 -15.11 -16.53
CA LEU A 136 -0.84 -15.35 -15.08
C LEU A 136 0.45 -16.11 -14.74
N LYS A 137 0.81 -17.12 -15.52
CA LYS A 137 2.06 -17.86 -15.36
C LYS A 137 3.29 -16.95 -15.48
N GLU A 138 3.33 -16.11 -16.52
CA GLU A 138 4.44 -15.17 -16.73
C GLU A 138 4.46 -14.09 -15.64
N TYR A 139 3.30 -13.65 -15.18
CA TYR A 139 3.19 -12.68 -14.10
C TYR A 139 3.71 -13.26 -12.77
N HIS A 140 3.33 -14.48 -12.41
CA HIS A 140 3.89 -15.20 -11.26
C HIS A 140 5.43 -15.32 -11.38
N THR A 141 5.91 -15.79 -12.54
CA THR A 141 7.35 -15.92 -12.79
C THR A 141 8.09 -14.59 -12.63
N SER A 142 7.48 -13.50 -13.09
CA SER A 142 8.05 -12.15 -12.95
C SER A 142 8.09 -11.69 -11.50
N VAL A 143 7.04 -11.95 -10.72
CA VAL A 143 6.98 -11.63 -9.29
C VAL A 143 8.03 -12.41 -8.51
N ASP A 144 8.13 -13.72 -8.75
CA ASP A 144 9.13 -14.58 -8.12
C ASP A 144 10.55 -14.10 -8.46
N TYR A 145 10.80 -13.79 -9.74
CA TYR A 145 12.10 -13.27 -10.18
C TYR A 145 12.51 -12.00 -9.43
N VAL A 146 11.58 -11.04 -9.30
CA VAL A 146 11.87 -9.77 -8.61
C VAL A 146 12.21 -10.01 -7.15
N ASN A 147 11.49 -10.91 -6.47
CA ASN A 147 11.69 -11.20 -5.05
C ASN A 147 12.95 -12.03 -4.79
N GLU A 148 13.31 -12.95 -5.69
CA GLU A 148 14.46 -13.84 -5.54
C GLU A 148 15.77 -13.21 -6.05
N ASN A 149 15.69 -12.26 -6.99
CA ASN A 149 16.84 -11.67 -7.69
C ASN A 149 16.85 -10.14 -7.56
N VAL A 150 16.76 -9.64 -6.32
CA VAL A 150 16.58 -8.21 -6.00
C VAL A 150 17.60 -7.31 -6.71
N THR A 151 18.90 -7.67 -6.70
CA THR A 151 19.95 -6.87 -7.33
C THR A 151 19.77 -6.78 -8.86
N ASP A 152 19.47 -7.91 -9.51
CA ASP A 152 19.27 -7.94 -10.97
C ASP A 152 17.97 -7.23 -11.36
N ALA A 153 16.92 -7.42 -10.58
CA ALA A 153 15.65 -6.71 -10.75
C ALA A 153 15.84 -5.19 -10.61
N ALA A 154 16.65 -4.74 -9.65
CA ALA A 154 16.96 -3.32 -9.48
C ALA A 154 17.65 -2.71 -10.69
N GLN A 155 18.56 -3.46 -11.35
CA GLN A 155 19.21 -3.04 -12.60
C GLN A 155 18.18 -2.92 -13.75
N LEU A 156 17.23 -3.85 -13.84
CA LEU A 156 16.16 -3.77 -14.83
C LEU A 156 15.24 -2.57 -14.58
N ILE A 157 14.89 -2.29 -13.32
CA ILE A 157 14.07 -1.14 -12.93
C ILE A 157 14.74 0.17 -13.35
N GLU A 158 16.05 0.33 -13.12
CA GLU A 158 16.79 1.50 -13.59
C GLU A 158 16.87 1.57 -15.12
N LYS A 159 17.11 0.43 -15.79
CA LYS A 159 17.13 0.35 -17.25
C LYS A 159 15.84 0.83 -17.91
N TYR A 160 14.70 0.66 -17.23
CA TYR A 160 13.40 1.13 -17.69
C TYR A 160 12.98 2.49 -17.11
N ASP A 161 13.93 3.25 -16.58
CA ASP A 161 13.74 4.61 -16.04
C ASP A 161 12.63 4.73 -14.97
N ILE A 162 12.44 3.68 -14.16
CA ILE A 162 11.43 3.69 -13.08
C ILE A 162 12.00 4.40 -11.86
N VAL A 163 13.09 3.88 -11.28
CA VAL A 163 13.88 4.52 -10.22
C VAL A 163 15.34 4.05 -10.31
N PRO A 164 16.32 4.80 -9.74
CA PRO A 164 17.72 4.37 -9.71
C PRO A 164 17.89 3.01 -9.03
N ALA A 165 18.79 2.17 -9.57
CA ALA A 165 19.00 0.81 -9.05
C ALA A 165 19.33 0.76 -7.57
N ALA A 166 20.14 1.70 -7.07
CA ALA A 166 20.49 1.78 -5.65
C ALA A 166 19.28 2.08 -4.72
N VAL A 167 18.25 2.73 -5.25
CA VAL A 167 16.97 2.95 -4.53
C VAL A 167 16.10 1.70 -4.64
N ALA A 168 15.97 1.15 -5.85
CA ALA A 168 15.19 -0.06 -6.10
C ALA A 168 15.65 -1.24 -5.23
N GLU A 169 16.96 -1.51 -5.20
CA GLU A 169 17.54 -2.62 -4.43
C GLU A 169 17.19 -2.55 -2.94
N LYS A 170 17.15 -1.36 -2.35
CA LYS A 170 16.77 -1.16 -0.96
C LYS A 170 15.25 -1.19 -0.73
N ALA A 171 14.48 -0.72 -1.71
CA ALA A 171 13.03 -0.60 -1.60
C ALA A 171 12.28 -1.91 -1.86
N LEU A 172 12.74 -2.73 -2.81
CA LEU A 172 12.07 -3.95 -3.27
C LEU A 172 11.62 -4.88 -2.14
N PRO A 173 12.44 -5.20 -1.12
CA PRO A 173 12.01 -6.07 -0.03
C PRO A 173 10.84 -5.52 0.80
N ALA A 174 10.57 -4.22 0.70
CA ALA A 174 9.50 -3.54 1.42
C ALA A 174 8.33 -3.11 0.49
N CYS A 175 8.34 -3.52 -0.78
CA CYS A 175 7.28 -3.18 -1.73
C CYS A 175 6.07 -4.12 -1.68
N ASN A 176 6.16 -5.26 -0.96
CA ASN A 176 5.10 -6.29 -0.91
C ASN A 176 4.64 -6.70 -2.32
N ILE A 177 5.60 -6.99 -3.21
CA ILE A 177 5.30 -7.43 -4.57
C ILE A 177 4.87 -8.90 -4.51
N VAL A 178 3.59 -9.15 -4.78
CA VAL A 178 2.98 -10.48 -4.71
C VAL A 178 2.10 -10.73 -5.94
N CYS A 179 1.89 -11.99 -6.27
CA CYS A 179 0.85 -12.43 -7.18
C CYS A 179 -0.10 -13.33 -6.39
N ILE A 180 -1.31 -12.86 -6.19
CA ILE A 180 -2.36 -13.58 -5.47
C ILE A 180 -3.54 -13.66 -6.43
N ASP A 181 -4.02 -14.85 -6.72
CA ASP A 181 -5.12 -15.14 -7.64
C ASP A 181 -6.11 -16.11 -7.02
N GLY A 182 -7.13 -16.51 -7.81
CA GLY A 182 -8.11 -17.49 -7.42
C GLY A 182 -8.95 -17.11 -6.19
N GLU A 183 -9.33 -18.11 -5.40
CA GLU A 183 -10.18 -17.93 -4.21
C GLU A 183 -9.50 -17.06 -3.14
N GLU A 184 -8.16 -17.15 -2.99
CA GLU A 184 -7.43 -16.33 -2.03
C GLU A 184 -7.50 -14.84 -2.41
N MET A 185 -7.40 -14.52 -3.70
CA MET A 185 -7.58 -13.16 -4.20
C MET A 185 -8.98 -12.64 -3.89
N GLU A 186 -10.03 -13.43 -4.18
CA GLU A 186 -11.42 -13.04 -3.88
C GLU A 186 -11.61 -12.78 -2.38
N GLU A 187 -11.15 -13.68 -1.51
CA GLU A 187 -11.29 -13.53 -0.06
C GLU A 187 -10.65 -12.22 0.42
N LYS A 188 -9.39 -11.99 0.08
CA LYS A 188 -8.63 -10.81 0.52
C LYS A 188 -9.18 -9.51 -0.07
N LEU A 189 -9.49 -9.52 -1.36
CA LEU A 189 -9.97 -8.33 -2.06
C LEU A 189 -11.40 -7.97 -1.64
N SER A 190 -12.31 -8.94 -1.52
CA SER A 190 -13.67 -8.67 -1.04
C SER A 190 -13.67 -8.10 0.37
N GLY A 191 -12.85 -8.65 1.28
CA GLY A 191 -12.67 -8.11 2.62
C GLY A 191 -12.15 -6.67 2.63
N TYR A 192 -11.19 -6.37 1.76
CA TYR A 192 -10.66 -5.00 1.58
C TYR A 192 -11.74 -4.03 1.05
N LEU A 193 -12.51 -4.45 0.04
CA LEU A 193 -13.58 -3.63 -0.53
C LEU A 193 -14.71 -3.37 0.48
N GLU A 194 -14.99 -4.28 1.41
CA GLU A 194 -15.93 -4.03 2.51
C GLU A 194 -15.43 -2.91 3.45
N VAL A 195 -14.13 -2.88 3.76
CA VAL A 195 -13.54 -1.79 4.56
C VAL A 195 -13.66 -0.45 3.82
N LEU A 196 -13.41 -0.42 2.51
CA LEU A 196 -13.59 0.79 1.70
C LEU A 196 -15.04 1.24 1.66
N LYS A 197 -15.97 0.30 1.45
CA LYS A 197 -17.42 0.56 1.41
C LYS A 197 -17.91 1.14 2.73
N ALA A 198 -17.44 0.62 3.85
CA ALA A 198 -17.83 1.10 5.18
C ALA A 198 -17.44 2.56 5.42
N GLN A 199 -16.35 3.02 4.82
CA GLN A 199 -15.90 4.41 4.91
C GLN A 199 -16.56 5.31 3.85
N ASN A 200 -16.66 4.82 2.62
CA ASN A 200 -17.25 5.55 1.50
C ASN A 200 -17.82 4.55 0.47
N PRO A 201 -19.15 4.33 0.44
CA PRO A 201 -19.77 3.43 -0.53
C PRO A 201 -19.42 3.75 -1.99
N GLN A 202 -19.22 5.02 -2.32
CA GLN A 202 -18.88 5.43 -3.69
C GLN A 202 -17.47 4.97 -4.12
N ALA A 203 -16.57 4.69 -3.16
CA ALA A 203 -15.24 4.15 -3.46
C ALA A 203 -15.28 2.76 -4.11
N VAL A 204 -16.38 2.02 -3.93
CA VAL A 204 -16.61 0.69 -4.51
C VAL A 204 -17.80 0.67 -5.48
N GLY A 205 -18.25 1.84 -5.97
CA GLY A 205 -19.39 1.92 -6.86
C GLY A 205 -20.76 1.70 -6.21
N GLY A 206 -20.83 1.79 -4.88
CA GLY A 206 -22.05 1.63 -4.07
C GLY A 206 -22.19 0.26 -3.41
N GLU A 207 -21.80 -0.81 -4.09
CA GLU A 207 -21.88 -2.19 -3.61
C GLU A 207 -20.56 -2.93 -3.82
N VAL A 208 -20.20 -3.82 -2.90
CA VAL A 208 -19.07 -4.74 -3.11
C VAL A 208 -19.44 -5.71 -4.22
N PRO A 209 -18.55 -5.92 -5.20
CA PRO A 209 -18.83 -6.84 -6.31
C PRO A 209 -19.14 -8.27 -5.84
N ASN A 210 -19.94 -8.96 -6.63
CA ASN A 210 -20.21 -10.38 -6.42
C ASN A 210 -19.08 -11.24 -7.01
N HIS A 211 -19.20 -12.57 -6.85
CA HIS A 211 -18.23 -13.56 -7.32
C HIS A 211 -17.84 -13.42 -8.81
N ASP A 212 -18.77 -13.02 -9.69
CA ASP A 212 -18.51 -12.86 -11.13
C ASP A 212 -17.54 -11.73 -11.49
N PHE A 213 -17.20 -10.88 -10.53
CA PHE A 213 -16.20 -9.83 -10.69
C PHE A 213 -14.76 -10.35 -10.63
N TYR A 214 -14.56 -11.44 -9.90
CA TYR A 214 -13.24 -12.00 -9.66
C TYR A 214 -12.92 -13.05 -10.70
N TYR A 215 -11.72 -12.95 -11.31
CA TYR A 215 -11.25 -13.98 -12.22
C TYR A 215 -10.71 -15.16 -11.42
N ILE A 216 -11.50 -16.23 -11.36
CA ILE A 216 -11.16 -17.48 -10.68
C ILE A 216 -11.10 -18.57 -11.73
N GLN A 217 -9.99 -19.32 -11.79
CA GLN A 217 -9.76 -20.45 -12.69
C GLN A 217 -10.28 -21.73 -12.09
#